data_8a4ef3107268fd257f4764720e47bec6
#
_entry.id   8a4ef3107268fd257f4764720e47bec6
#
_cell.length_a   1.000
_cell.length_b   1.000
_cell.length_c   1.000
_cell.angle_alpha   90.00
_cell.angle_beta   90.00
_cell.angle_gamma   90.00
#
_symmetry.space_group_name_H-M   'P 1'
#
loop_
_entity.id
_entity.type
_entity.pdbx_description
1 polymer ?
#
loop_
_entity_poly.entity_id
_entity_poly.type
_entity_poly.pdbx_seq_one_letter_code
_entity_poly.pdbx_strand_id
1 'polypeptide(L)'
;MDVLVSISLDHDMLAPIEARHVVTAHSGHGPMDRDTLVSLIGDKEGLLCTITDRVDESLLKRANRLRVVANYGVGYDNIDLEACTKRGIAVSNTPDVLTDATADLTFALILAVARRVVEGDNMVRRKGFQAWTPFGFLGTEVSGKTLGIIGLGRIGKAVARRAKGFGMAVLYYQRSRLSPEEEEALCVEYADLYDLLGQSDFVSLHVPLTDKTRHLIGRRELDHMRPTAFLINTSRGPVVDEEALVEALEKGTISGAGLDVYEKEPEVHPGLLGKENTVLLPHMGSATMETRKKMAQRAIQNLLLGLEEKRPPDCLNWEQLKGQKIP
;
A
#
# COMPACT_ATOMS: atom_id res chain seq x y z
N MET A 1 -31.08 -4.07 -7.73
CA MET A 1 -29.95 -5.01 -7.84
C MET A 1 -29.45 -5.36 -6.45
N ASP A 2 -28.85 -6.53 -6.28
CA ASP A 2 -28.35 -6.99 -4.99
C ASP A 2 -26.85 -6.72 -4.89
N VAL A 3 -26.43 -6.05 -3.81
CA VAL A 3 -25.05 -5.60 -3.59
C VAL A 3 -24.52 -6.19 -2.30
N LEU A 4 -23.29 -6.73 -2.35
CA LEU A 4 -22.53 -7.14 -1.17
C LEU A 4 -21.48 -6.09 -0.85
N VAL A 5 -21.45 -5.66 0.41
CA VAL A 5 -20.43 -4.77 0.96
C VAL A 5 -19.68 -5.54 2.04
N SER A 6 -18.45 -5.96 1.75
CA SER A 6 -17.65 -6.83 2.64
C SER A 6 -16.95 -6.07 3.77
N ILE A 7 -17.11 -4.77 3.83
CA ILE A 7 -16.54 -3.90 4.88
C ILE A 7 -17.65 -3.30 5.74
N SER A 8 -17.32 -3.02 6.99
CA SER A 8 -18.20 -2.23 7.87
C SER A 8 -18.04 -0.75 7.51
N LEU A 9 -19.11 -0.15 7.01
CA LEU A 9 -19.19 1.28 6.72
C LEU A 9 -20.31 1.90 7.58
N ASP A 10 -20.15 3.16 7.92
CA ASP A 10 -21.20 3.92 8.59
C ASP A 10 -22.45 3.98 7.72
N HIS A 11 -23.64 4.00 8.33
CA HIS A 11 -24.93 4.05 7.65
C HIS A 11 -25.01 5.20 6.63
N ASP A 12 -24.50 6.39 6.97
CA ASP A 12 -24.50 7.54 6.05
C ASP A 12 -23.68 7.28 4.76
N MET A 13 -22.66 6.43 4.85
CA MET A 13 -21.87 6.03 3.68
C MET A 13 -22.59 4.99 2.82
N LEU A 14 -23.40 4.11 3.43
CA LEU A 14 -24.19 3.10 2.70
C LEU A 14 -25.44 3.69 2.03
N ALA A 15 -26.01 4.77 2.58
CA ALA A 15 -27.23 5.38 2.12
C ALA A 15 -27.31 5.62 0.59
N PRO A 16 -26.25 6.05 -0.13
CA PRO A 16 -26.31 6.18 -1.60
C PRO A 16 -26.50 4.86 -2.34
N ILE A 17 -26.06 3.73 -1.79
CA ILE A 17 -26.28 2.40 -2.37
C ILE A 17 -27.69 1.93 -2.01
N GLU A 18 -28.09 2.03 -0.74
CA GLU A 18 -29.38 1.59 -0.20
C GLU A 18 -30.57 2.32 -0.85
N ALA A 19 -30.36 3.57 -1.27
CA ALA A 19 -31.39 4.34 -1.98
C ALA A 19 -31.81 3.73 -3.34
N ARG A 20 -31.00 2.82 -3.92
CA ARG A 20 -31.22 2.28 -5.28
C ARG A 20 -31.13 0.75 -5.35
N HIS A 21 -30.52 0.11 -4.37
CA HIS A 21 -30.15 -1.30 -4.39
C HIS A 21 -30.42 -1.97 -3.05
N VAL A 22 -30.60 -3.29 -3.05
CA VAL A 22 -30.68 -4.10 -1.84
C VAL A 22 -29.25 -4.39 -1.39
N VAL A 23 -28.90 -3.95 -0.17
CA VAL A 23 -27.54 -4.07 0.37
C VAL A 23 -27.46 -5.17 1.41
N THR A 24 -26.50 -6.07 1.23
CA THR A 24 -26.04 -6.98 2.27
C THR A 24 -24.69 -6.45 2.74
N ALA A 25 -24.63 -5.82 3.92
CA ALA A 25 -23.41 -5.23 4.44
C ALA A 25 -22.83 -6.05 5.58
N HIS A 26 -21.49 -6.14 5.64
CA HIS A 26 -20.79 -6.68 6.79
C HIS A 26 -20.90 -5.72 7.98
N SER A 27 -21.27 -6.25 9.14
CA SER A 27 -21.45 -5.48 10.38
C SER A 27 -20.42 -5.84 11.47
N GLY A 28 -19.48 -6.74 11.17
CA GLY A 28 -18.48 -7.22 12.13
C GLY A 28 -17.29 -6.26 12.27
N HIS A 29 -16.55 -6.41 13.36
CA HIS A 29 -15.23 -5.81 13.50
C HIS A 29 -14.21 -6.63 12.71
N GLY A 30 -13.46 -5.97 11.81
CA GLY A 30 -12.48 -6.63 10.95
C GLY A 30 -13.02 -7.02 9.57
N PRO A 31 -12.22 -7.74 8.76
CA PRO A 31 -12.62 -8.19 7.44
C PRO A 31 -13.69 -9.28 7.51
N MET A 32 -14.53 -9.37 6.47
CA MET A 32 -15.44 -10.51 6.29
C MET A 32 -14.60 -11.77 6.07
N ASP A 33 -14.95 -12.86 6.75
CA ASP A 33 -14.26 -14.13 6.51
C ASP A 33 -14.60 -14.71 5.12
N ARG A 34 -13.67 -15.51 4.61
CA ARG A 34 -13.75 -16.06 3.25
C ARG A 34 -15.00 -16.90 3.01
N ASP A 35 -15.41 -17.74 3.97
CA ASP A 35 -16.54 -18.66 3.82
C ASP A 35 -17.85 -17.88 3.78
N THR A 36 -17.98 -16.83 4.60
CA THR A 36 -19.10 -15.88 4.56
C THR A 36 -19.16 -15.16 3.21
N LEU A 37 -18.05 -14.61 2.72
CA LEU A 37 -17.98 -13.97 1.40
C LEU A 37 -18.45 -14.91 0.29
N VAL A 38 -17.95 -16.14 0.27
CA VAL A 38 -18.32 -17.19 -0.70
C VAL A 38 -19.80 -17.58 -0.62
N SER A 39 -20.34 -17.63 0.60
CA SER A 39 -21.76 -17.99 0.81
C SER A 39 -22.73 -16.91 0.35
N LEU A 40 -22.35 -15.64 0.45
CA LEU A 40 -23.20 -14.48 0.17
C LEU A 40 -23.13 -13.99 -1.28
N ILE A 41 -22.04 -14.30 -2.02
CA ILE A 41 -21.78 -13.69 -3.33
C ILE A 41 -22.69 -14.20 -4.45
N GLY A 42 -23.34 -15.37 -4.28
CA GLY A 42 -23.96 -16.14 -5.37
C GLY A 42 -25.03 -15.41 -6.19
N ASP A 43 -25.81 -14.56 -5.55
CA ASP A 43 -26.92 -13.80 -6.14
C ASP A 43 -26.61 -12.29 -6.33
N LYS A 44 -25.40 -11.84 -5.98
CA LYS A 44 -25.02 -10.44 -6.00
C LYS A 44 -24.59 -9.96 -7.39
N GLU A 45 -25.01 -8.75 -7.73
CA GLU A 45 -24.66 -8.08 -8.98
C GLU A 45 -23.52 -7.08 -8.78
N GLY A 46 -23.31 -6.60 -7.54
CA GLY A 46 -22.21 -5.72 -7.16
C GLY A 46 -21.48 -6.21 -5.90
N LEU A 47 -20.15 -6.04 -5.90
CA LEU A 47 -19.29 -6.28 -4.74
C LEU A 47 -18.48 -5.04 -4.45
N LEU A 48 -18.60 -4.48 -3.24
CA LEU A 48 -17.66 -3.52 -2.67
C LEU A 48 -16.77 -4.28 -1.69
N CYS A 49 -15.50 -4.47 -2.04
CA CYS A 49 -14.55 -5.28 -1.28
C CYS A 49 -13.35 -4.48 -0.80
N THR A 50 -12.56 -5.07 0.08
CA THR A 50 -11.27 -4.52 0.54
C THR A 50 -10.08 -5.28 -0.05
N ILE A 51 -8.88 -4.79 0.24
CA ILE A 51 -7.62 -5.44 -0.13
C ILE A 51 -7.41 -6.81 0.55
N THR A 52 -8.15 -7.12 1.61
CA THR A 52 -8.12 -8.41 2.31
C THR A 52 -9.05 -9.46 1.69
N ASP A 53 -10.01 -9.04 0.87
CA ASP A 53 -10.95 -9.92 0.18
C ASP A 53 -10.32 -10.47 -1.10
N ARG A 54 -10.14 -11.76 -1.17
CA ARG A 54 -9.58 -12.39 -2.35
C ARG A 54 -10.65 -12.66 -3.39
N VAL A 55 -10.65 -11.90 -4.49
CA VAL A 55 -11.55 -12.06 -5.64
C VAL A 55 -10.84 -12.88 -6.72
N ASP A 56 -10.74 -14.17 -6.48
CA ASP A 56 -10.10 -15.15 -7.34
C ASP A 56 -11.13 -15.97 -8.13
N GLU A 57 -10.63 -16.86 -9.00
CA GLU A 57 -11.48 -17.72 -9.82
C GLU A 57 -12.43 -18.59 -8.98
N SER A 58 -12.03 -18.98 -7.75
CA SER A 58 -12.86 -19.81 -6.87
C SER A 58 -14.09 -19.05 -6.37
N LEU A 59 -13.95 -17.77 -6.02
CA LEU A 59 -15.06 -16.88 -5.70
C LEU A 59 -15.93 -16.62 -6.92
N LEU A 60 -15.30 -16.29 -8.06
CA LEU A 60 -15.98 -15.94 -9.30
C LEU A 60 -16.84 -17.10 -9.86
N LYS A 61 -16.46 -18.36 -9.60
CA LYS A 61 -17.29 -19.55 -9.92
C LYS A 61 -18.62 -19.59 -9.16
N ARG A 62 -18.72 -18.92 -8.02
CA ARG A 62 -19.94 -18.81 -7.22
C ARG A 62 -20.73 -17.55 -7.53
N ALA A 63 -20.07 -16.51 -8.04
CA ALA A 63 -20.63 -15.19 -8.30
C ALA A 63 -21.32 -15.12 -9.68
N ASN A 64 -22.43 -15.86 -9.85
CA ASN A 64 -23.07 -16.07 -11.17
C ASN A 64 -23.70 -14.80 -11.77
N ARG A 65 -24.02 -13.79 -10.95
CA ARG A 65 -24.66 -12.55 -11.36
C ARG A 65 -23.78 -11.32 -11.21
N LEU A 66 -22.52 -11.51 -10.80
CA LEU A 66 -21.62 -10.40 -10.50
C LEU A 66 -21.24 -9.64 -11.77
N ARG A 67 -21.40 -8.32 -11.75
CA ARG A 67 -21.16 -7.40 -12.86
C ARG A 67 -20.08 -6.37 -12.53
N VAL A 68 -19.95 -6.02 -11.25
CA VAL A 68 -19.07 -4.96 -10.79
C VAL A 68 -18.36 -5.37 -9.50
N VAL A 69 -17.03 -5.13 -9.46
CA VAL A 69 -16.21 -5.19 -8.26
C VAL A 69 -15.60 -3.80 -8.03
N ALA A 70 -15.93 -3.17 -6.92
CA ALA A 70 -15.31 -1.92 -6.48
C ALA A 70 -14.38 -2.19 -5.30
N ASN A 71 -13.08 -2.07 -5.52
CA ASN A 71 -12.07 -2.32 -4.49
C ASN A 71 -11.82 -1.06 -3.65
N TYR A 72 -11.98 -1.18 -2.35
CA TYR A 72 -11.67 -0.13 -1.37
C TYR A 72 -10.16 -0.13 -1.09
N GLY A 73 -9.38 0.30 -2.06
CA GLY A 73 -7.91 0.35 -2.03
C GLY A 73 -7.35 0.72 -3.39
N VAL A 74 -6.11 1.18 -3.46
CA VAL A 74 -5.43 1.47 -4.73
C VAL A 74 -4.79 0.23 -5.34
N GLY A 75 -4.18 -0.63 -4.52
CA GLY A 75 -3.67 -1.93 -4.96
C GLY A 75 -4.84 -2.88 -5.22
N TYR A 76 -4.71 -3.74 -6.22
CA TYR A 76 -5.73 -4.70 -6.64
C TYR A 76 -5.14 -6.11 -6.88
N ASP A 77 -4.01 -6.39 -6.26
CA ASP A 77 -3.34 -7.69 -6.28
C ASP A 77 -4.17 -8.81 -5.62
N ASN A 78 -5.19 -8.45 -4.84
CA ASN A 78 -6.22 -9.33 -4.29
C ASN A 78 -7.30 -9.75 -5.32
N ILE A 79 -7.33 -9.15 -6.52
CA ILE A 79 -8.36 -9.38 -7.54
C ILE A 79 -7.73 -10.01 -8.79
N ASP A 80 -8.26 -11.14 -9.23
CA ASP A 80 -7.95 -11.74 -10.53
C ASP A 80 -8.65 -10.93 -11.63
N LEU A 81 -7.93 -9.88 -12.10
CA LEU A 81 -8.45 -8.94 -13.09
C LEU A 81 -8.73 -9.64 -14.43
N GLU A 82 -7.93 -10.63 -14.81
CA GLU A 82 -8.10 -11.38 -16.06
C GLU A 82 -9.37 -12.25 -16.02
N ALA A 83 -9.57 -12.98 -14.91
CA ALA A 83 -10.75 -13.79 -14.71
C ALA A 83 -12.03 -12.94 -14.63
N CYS A 84 -11.98 -11.76 -13.98
CA CYS A 84 -13.08 -10.80 -13.97
C CYS A 84 -13.39 -10.32 -15.40
N THR A 85 -12.36 -9.93 -16.16
CA THR A 85 -12.52 -9.42 -17.53
C THR A 85 -13.13 -10.47 -18.45
N LYS A 86 -12.69 -11.72 -18.39
CA LYS A 86 -13.25 -12.83 -19.19
C LYS A 86 -14.73 -13.07 -18.90
N ARG A 87 -15.22 -12.70 -17.71
CA ARG A 87 -16.62 -12.83 -17.27
C ARG A 87 -17.44 -11.57 -17.49
N GLY A 88 -16.88 -10.54 -18.11
CA GLY A 88 -17.56 -9.26 -18.33
C GLY A 88 -17.73 -8.41 -17.06
N ILE A 89 -16.96 -8.71 -15.99
CA ILE A 89 -17.07 -8.00 -14.71
C ILE A 89 -16.17 -6.77 -14.72
N ALA A 90 -16.75 -5.59 -14.49
CA ALA A 90 -16.00 -4.34 -14.34
C ALA A 90 -15.30 -4.29 -12.99
N VAL A 91 -14.02 -3.98 -12.99
CA VAL A 91 -13.21 -3.86 -11.76
C VAL A 91 -12.69 -2.44 -11.62
N SER A 92 -12.87 -1.85 -10.45
CA SER A 92 -12.37 -0.51 -10.11
C SER A 92 -11.63 -0.49 -8.79
N ASN A 93 -10.79 0.53 -8.60
CA ASN A 93 -10.04 0.80 -7.37
C ASN A 93 -10.23 2.26 -6.92
N THR A 94 -9.48 2.72 -5.91
CA THR A 94 -9.59 4.10 -5.37
C THR A 94 -8.25 4.86 -5.49
N PRO A 95 -7.79 5.20 -6.70
CA PRO A 95 -6.55 5.94 -6.89
C PRO A 95 -6.68 7.40 -6.42
N ASP A 96 -5.54 8.07 -6.28
CA ASP A 96 -5.35 9.48 -5.93
C ASP A 96 -5.74 9.85 -4.49
N VAL A 97 -6.90 9.44 -4.01
CA VAL A 97 -7.47 9.88 -2.73
C VAL A 97 -6.64 9.54 -1.49
N LEU A 98 -5.77 8.51 -1.57
CA LEU A 98 -4.90 8.10 -0.46
C LEU A 98 -3.41 8.48 -0.66
N THR A 99 -3.08 9.12 -1.77
CA THR A 99 -1.69 9.40 -2.17
C THR A 99 -0.94 10.19 -1.12
N ASP A 100 -1.52 11.28 -0.64
CA ASP A 100 -0.87 12.16 0.33
C ASP A 100 -0.75 11.50 1.71
N ALA A 101 -1.81 10.86 2.19
CA ALA A 101 -1.77 10.16 3.49
C ALA A 101 -0.68 9.06 3.52
N THR A 102 -0.54 8.28 2.44
CA THR A 102 0.51 7.25 2.35
C THR A 102 1.90 7.88 2.27
N ALA A 103 2.05 8.99 1.54
CA ALA A 103 3.33 9.71 1.48
C ALA A 103 3.71 10.34 2.82
N ASP A 104 2.74 10.85 3.59
CA ASP A 104 2.95 11.37 4.95
C ASP A 104 3.41 10.24 5.88
N LEU A 105 2.76 9.07 5.82
CA LEU A 105 3.16 7.91 6.63
C LEU A 105 4.56 7.41 6.25
N THR A 106 4.92 7.44 4.96
CA THR A 106 6.27 7.10 4.51
C THR A 106 7.32 7.98 5.20
N PHE A 107 7.10 9.30 5.27
CA PHE A 107 7.98 10.22 6.00
C PHE A 107 7.93 10.01 7.52
N ALA A 108 6.78 9.70 8.07
CA ALA A 108 6.66 9.33 9.49
C ALA A 108 7.54 8.11 9.82
N LEU A 109 7.55 7.07 8.96
CA LEU A 109 8.41 5.89 9.10
C LEU A 109 9.90 6.26 8.96
N ILE A 110 10.29 7.06 7.95
CA ILE A 110 11.66 7.55 7.77
C ILE A 110 12.14 8.25 9.05
N LEU A 111 11.37 9.20 9.54
CA LEU A 111 11.70 9.94 10.76
C LEU A 111 11.72 9.05 12.00
N ALA A 112 10.72 8.17 12.13
CA ALA A 112 10.59 7.31 13.30
C ALA A 112 11.74 6.31 13.42
N VAL A 113 12.15 5.66 12.33
CA VAL A 113 13.24 4.68 12.36
C VAL A 113 14.59 5.37 12.48
N ALA A 114 14.86 6.43 11.70
CA ALA A 114 16.13 7.13 11.74
C ALA A 114 16.38 7.82 13.08
N ARG A 115 15.35 8.39 13.71
CA ARG A 115 15.47 9.13 14.98
C ARG A 115 15.11 8.29 16.20
N ARG A 116 14.87 6.98 16.04
CA ARG A 116 14.55 6.02 17.12
C ARG A 116 13.34 6.48 17.96
N VAL A 117 12.32 7.06 17.31
CA VAL A 117 11.20 7.72 18.00
C VAL A 117 10.41 6.72 18.85
N VAL A 118 10.07 5.55 18.31
CA VAL A 118 9.32 4.51 19.03
C VAL A 118 10.09 3.96 20.21
N GLU A 119 11.39 3.74 20.04
CA GLU A 119 12.28 3.29 21.11
C GLU A 119 12.41 4.35 22.21
N GLY A 120 12.55 5.63 21.83
CA GLY A 120 12.61 6.76 22.75
C GLY A 120 11.32 6.93 23.56
N ASP A 121 10.14 6.83 22.92
CA ASP A 121 8.85 6.84 23.60
C ASP A 121 8.74 5.68 24.60
N ASN A 122 9.09 4.47 24.17
CA ASN A 122 9.09 3.29 25.04
C ASN A 122 10.04 3.45 26.24
N MET A 123 11.24 4.01 26.02
CA MET A 123 12.20 4.30 27.09
C MET A 123 11.59 5.20 28.18
N VAL A 124 10.96 6.30 27.78
CA VAL A 124 10.33 7.24 28.72
C VAL A 124 9.17 6.57 29.45
N ARG A 125 8.27 5.87 28.74
CA ARG A 125 7.11 5.17 29.35
C ARG A 125 7.54 4.10 30.36
N ARG A 126 8.65 3.41 30.12
CA ARG A 126 9.24 2.40 31.01
C ARG A 126 10.10 3.02 32.13
N LYS A 127 10.10 4.35 32.28
CA LYS A 127 10.90 5.10 33.26
C LYS A 127 12.42 4.87 33.12
N GLY A 128 12.87 4.57 31.90
CA GLY A 128 14.29 4.34 31.59
C GLY A 128 15.08 5.63 31.32
N PHE A 129 14.41 6.76 31.10
CA PHE A 129 15.08 8.05 30.90
C PHE A 129 15.55 8.60 32.24
N GLN A 130 16.86 8.59 32.45
CA GLN A 130 17.49 9.05 33.71
C GLN A 130 18.05 10.46 33.61
N ALA A 131 18.79 10.75 32.50
CA ALA A 131 19.39 12.06 32.28
C ALA A 131 19.73 12.26 30.80
N TRP A 132 19.80 13.52 30.40
CA TRP A 132 20.36 13.88 29.09
C TRP A 132 21.90 13.75 29.12
N THR A 133 22.46 13.17 28.06
CA THR A 133 23.92 13.10 27.85
C THR A 133 24.25 13.44 26.39
N PRO A 134 25.42 14.08 26.10
CA PRO A 134 25.76 14.52 24.74
C PRO A 134 25.75 13.41 23.66
N PHE A 135 26.07 12.20 24.04
CA PHE A 135 26.22 11.04 23.15
C PHE A 135 25.29 9.89 23.51
N GLY A 136 24.27 10.15 24.35
CA GLY A 136 23.26 9.15 24.69
C GLY A 136 22.15 9.10 23.66
N PHE A 137 21.70 7.90 23.31
CA PHE A 137 20.52 7.65 22.48
C PHE A 137 20.53 8.38 21.12
N LEU A 138 21.64 8.27 20.38
CA LEU A 138 21.82 8.92 19.10
C LEU A 138 21.02 8.21 17.99
N GLY A 139 20.40 8.99 17.09
CA GLY A 139 19.80 8.56 15.84
C GLY A 139 20.59 9.08 14.64
N THR A 140 20.04 8.86 13.46
CA THR A 140 20.58 9.32 12.17
C THR A 140 19.87 10.59 11.71
N GLU A 141 20.61 11.53 11.14
CA GLU A 141 20.05 12.72 10.51
C GLU A 141 19.32 12.38 9.21
N VAL A 142 18.22 13.07 8.95
CA VAL A 142 17.41 12.89 7.72
C VAL A 142 17.66 14.04 6.74
N SER A 143 17.81 15.26 7.25
CA SER A 143 18.04 16.45 6.43
C SER A 143 19.32 16.33 5.60
N GLY A 144 19.24 16.69 4.31
CA GLY A 144 20.39 16.66 3.40
C GLY A 144 20.87 15.27 2.96
N LYS A 145 20.15 14.21 3.34
CA LYS A 145 20.47 12.83 2.98
C LYS A 145 19.93 12.47 1.59
N THR A 146 20.32 11.31 1.07
CA THR A 146 19.85 10.78 -0.20
C THR A 146 18.69 9.82 0.02
N LEU A 147 17.56 10.07 -0.67
CA LEU A 147 16.39 9.20 -0.72
C LEU A 147 16.31 8.49 -2.06
N GLY A 148 16.42 7.17 -2.08
CA GLY A 148 16.15 6.31 -3.22
C GLY A 148 14.68 5.90 -3.25
N ILE A 149 13.98 6.20 -4.32
CA ILE A 149 12.57 5.86 -4.53
C ILE A 149 12.46 4.76 -5.58
N ILE A 150 12.01 3.58 -5.18
CA ILE A 150 11.73 2.48 -6.10
C ILE A 150 10.25 2.50 -6.45
N GLY A 151 9.94 2.99 -7.68
CA GLY A 151 8.58 3.23 -8.15
C GLY A 151 8.12 4.67 -7.98
N LEU A 152 8.34 5.52 -9.00
CA LEU A 152 7.97 6.94 -9.00
C LEU A 152 6.57 7.16 -9.61
N GLY A 153 5.58 6.36 -9.12
CA GLY A 153 4.15 6.55 -9.39
C GLY A 153 3.56 7.72 -8.60
N ARG A 154 2.23 7.74 -8.41
CA ARG A 154 1.54 8.82 -7.68
C ARG A 154 2.10 9.03 -6.27
N ILE A 155 2.23 7.94 -5.50
CA ILE A 155 2.75 7.99 -4.12
C ILE A 155 4.24 8.35 -4.13
N GLY A 156 5.06 7.70 -4.96
CA GLY A 156 6.49 8.02 -5.06
C GLY A 156 6.74 9.50 -5.42
N LYS A 157 5.98 10.06 -6.36
CA LYS A 157 6.03 11.50 -6.69
C LYS A 157 5.62 12.38 -5.50
N ALA A 158 4.65 11.96 -4.70
CA ALA A 158 4.25 12.70 -3.49
C ALA A 158 5.31 12.62 -2.39
N VAL A 159 5.99 11.49 -2.25
CA VAL A 159 7.14 11.32 -1.35
C VAL A 159 8.32 12.18 -1.81
N ALA A 160 8.66 12.18 -3.11
CA ALA A 160 9.71 13.04 -3.66
C ALA A 160 9.47 14.54 -3.39
N ARG A 161 8.21 15.00 -3.51
CA ARG A 161 7.86 16.39 -3.16
C ARG A 161 8.12 16.73 -1.68
N ARG A 162 7.88 15.79 -0.76
CA ARG A 162 8.15 15.95 0.68
C ARG A 162 9.64 15.98 0.99
N ALA A 163 10.43 15.18 0.27
CA ALA A 163 11.87 15.12 0.41
C ALA A 163 12.55 16.49 0.20
N LYS A 164 12.01 17.34 -0.69
CA LYS A 164 12.49 18.70 -0.89
C LYS A 164 12.47 19.54 0.40
N GLY A 165 11.43 19.39 1.23
CA GLY A 165 11.32 20.09 2.52
C GLY A 165 12.40 19.70 3.52
N PHE A 166 13.03 18.56 3.33
CA PHE A 166 14.17 18.08 4.12
C PHE A 166 15.52 18.32 3.44
N GLY A 167 15.54 18.99 2.29
CA GLY A 167 16.77 19.23 1.51
C GLY A 167 17.42 17.95 1.02
N MET A 168 16.65 16.86 0.85
CA MET A 168 17.18 15.58 0.41
C MET A 168 17.46 15.57 -1.09
N ALA A 169 18.57 14.92 -1.51
CA ALA A 169 18.73 14.47 -2.88
C ALA A 169 17.80 13.26 -3.13
N VAL A 170 17.14 13.22 -4.29
CA VAL A 170 16.19 12.15 -4.60
C VAL A 170 16.63 11.40 -5.86
N LEU A 171 17.00 10.14 -5.69
CA LEU A 171 17.20 9.19 -6.77
C LEU A 171 15.93 8.37 -6.97
N TYR A 172 15.64 7.97 -8.23
CA TYR A 172 14.53 7.07 -8.47
C TYR A 172 14.86 5.98 -9.48
N TYR A 173 14.21 4.84 -9.30
CA TYR A 173 14.23 3.70 -10.20
C TYR A 173 12.82 3.29 -10.59
N GLN A 174 12.58 3.13 -11.89
CA GLN A 174 11.38 2.50 -12.44
C GLN A 174 11.65 2.01 -13.87
N ARG A 175 10.76 1.15 -14.40
CA ARG A 175 10.93 0.54 -15.73
C ARG A 175 11.01 1.54 -16.88
N SER A 176 10.25 2.62 -16.80
CA SER A 176 10.23 3.67 -17.84
C SER A 176 10.69 4.96 -17.19
N ARG A 177 11.87 5.45 -17.63
CA ARG A 177 12.39 6.72 -17.15
C ARG A 177 11.40 7.85 -17.47
N LEU A 178 11.30 8.83 -16.58
CA LEU A 178 10.56 10.06 -16.82
C LEU A 178 11.21 10.89 -17.93
N SER A 179 10.48 11.87 -18.47
CA SER A 179 11.09 12.86 -19.34
C SER A 179 12.03 13.77 -18.54
N PRO A 180 13.04 14.37 -19.17
CA PRO A 180 13.94 15.32 -18.50
C PRO A 180 13.17 16.46 -17.83
N GLU A 181 12.08 16.94 -18.44
CA GLU A 181 11.25 18.01 -17.92
C GLU A 181 10.51 17.57 -16.64
N GLU A 182 10.04 16.32 -16.58
CA GLU A 182 9.42 15.77 -15.38
C GLU A 182 10.44 15.55 -14.26
N GLU A 183 11.66 15.09 -14.58
CA GLU A 183 12.76 14.94 -13.62
C GLU A 183 13.14 16.30 -13.01
N GLU A 184 13.31 17.32 -13.84
CA GLU A 184 13.61 18.68 -13.40
C GLU A 184 12.49 19.25 -12.50
N ALA A 185 11.25 19.16 -12.94
CA ALA A 185 10.10 19.67 -12.19
C ALA A 185 9.94 19.00 -10.79
N LEU A 186 10.27 17.72 -10.71
CA LEU A 186 10.24 16.96 -9.46
C LEU A 186 11.55 17.09 -8.68
N CYS A 187 12.64 17.56 -9.27
CA CYS A 187 14.00 17.57 -8.75
C CYS A 187 14.43 16.14 -8.32
N VAL A 188 14.32 15.20 -9.25
CA VAL A 188 14.69 13.79 -9.05
C VAL A 188 15.65 13.36 -10.14
N GLU A 189 16.51 12.40 -9.85
CA GLU A 189 17.49 11.85 -10.79
C GLU A 189 17.25 10.35 -10.97
N TYR A 190 17.25 9.89 -12.23
CA TYR A 190 17.16 8.46 -12.52
C TYR A 190 18.48 7.77 -12.18
N ALA A 191 18.37 6.61 -11.53
CA ALA A 191 19.50 5.71 -11.31
C ALA A 191 19.06 4.26 -11.58
N ASP A 192 19.98 3.41 -12.02
CA ASP A 192 19.75 1.98 -12.05
C ASP A 192 19.60 1.44 -10.64
N LEU A 193 18.91 0.29 -10.50
CA LEU A 193 18.53 -0.24 -9.17
C LEU A 193 19.73 -0.33 -8.22
N TYR A 194 20.82 -0.92 -8.63
CA TYR A 194 21.99 -1.13 -7.76
C TYR A 194 22.74 0.16 -7.46
N ASP A 195 22.78 1.10 -8.39
CA ASP A 195 23.35 2.43 -8.17
C ASP A 195 22.52 3.22 -7.16
N LEU A 196 21.17 3.15 -7.28
CA LEU A 196 20.27 3.75 -6.31
C LEU A 196 20.50 3.15 -4.91
N LEU A 197 20.53 1.81 -4.78
CA LEU A 197 20.74 1.15 -3.50
C LEU A 197 22.08 1.54 -2.85
N GLY A 198 23.17 1.56 -3.62
CA GLY A 198 24.50 1.91 -3.13
C GLY A 198 24.71 3.38 -2.78
N GLN A 199 23.86 4.29 -3.29
CA GLN A 199 23.97 5.73 -3.05
C GLN A 199 22.99 6.27 -2.02
N SER A 200 21.92 5.53 -1.71
CA SER A 200 20.84 6.01 -0.84
C SER A 200 21.11 5.79 0.63
N ASP A 201 20.77 6.78 1.44
CA ASP A 201 20.70 6.66 2.91
C ASP A 201 19.34 6.10 3.35
N PHE A 202 18.30 6.34 2.57
CA PHE A 202 16.96 5.80 2.73
C PHE A 202 16.46 5.23 1.40
N VAL A 203 15.93 4.01 1.41
CA VAL A 203 15.32 3.36 0.23
C VAL A 203 13.84 3.17 0.52
N SER A 204 12.96 3.74 -0.31
CA SER A 204 11.51 3.69 -0.13
C SER A 204 10.80 3.03 -1.31
N LEU A 205 9.92 2.06 -1.01
CA LEU A 205 9.27 1.21 -1.99
C LEU A 205 7.85 1.68 -2.29
N HIS A 206 7.55 1.93 -3.57
CA HIS A 206 6.25 2.40 -4.07
C HIS A 206 5.83 1.70 -5.36
N VAL A 207 6.20 0.44 -5.51
CA VAL A 207 5.82 -0.41 -6.65
C VAL A 207 4.58 -1.25 -6.32
N PRO A 208 3.73 -1.60 -7.30
CA PRO A 208 2.67 -2.58 -7.11
C PRO A 208 3.26 -3.99 -6.94
N LEU A 209 2.54 -4.89 -6.29
CA LEU A 209 2.90 -6.30 -6.26
C LEU A 209 2.52 -6.97 -7.60
N THR A 210 3.51 -7.57 -8.22
CA THR A 210 3.41 -8.35 -9.45
C THR A 210 4.44 -9.48 -9.39
N ASP A 211 4.40 -10.44 -10.31
CA ASP A 211 5.44 -11.49 -10.40
C ASP A 211 6.85 -10.92 -10.55
N LYS A 212 7.00 -9.73 -11.17
CA LYS A 212 8.30 -9.07 -11.37
C LYS A 212 8.77 -8.25 -10.17
N THR A 213 7.89 -7.93 -9.24
CA THR A 213 8.21 -7.12 -8.05
C THR A 213 8.12 -7.92 -6.76
N ARG A 214 7.69 -9.18 -6.83
CA ARG A 214 7.79 -10.11 -5.70
C ARG A 214 9.26 -10.34 -5.37
N HIS A 215 9.62 -10.12 -4.10
CA HIS A 215 11.00 -10.21 -3.60
C HIS A 215 11.98 -9.37 -4.43
N LEU A 216 11.52 -8.21 -4.94
CA LEU A 216 12.37 -7.25 -5.64
C LEU A 216 13.54 -6.79 -4.77
N ILE A 217 13.32 -6.74 -3.46
CA ILE A 217 14.36 -6.50 -2.45
C ILE A 217 14.57 -7.81 -1.70
N GLY A 218 15.55 -8.57 -2.15
CA GLY A 218 16.02 -9.77 -1.50
C GLY A 218 17.43 -9.59 -0.93
N ARG A 219 18.08 -10.70 -0.58
CA ARG A 219 19.44 -10.70 0.00
C ARG A 219 20.42 -9.87 -0.83
N ARG A 220 20.46 -10.08 -2.15
CA ARG A 220 21.38 -9.41 -3.05
C ARG A 220 21.20 -7.89 -3.06
N GLU A 221 19.97 -7.44 -3.07
CA GLU A 221 19.62 -6.02 -3.06
C GLU A 221 19.95 -5.38 -1.70
N LEU A 222 19.67 -6.08 -0.61
CA LEU A 222 20.04 -5.65 0.75
C LEU A 222 21.57 -5.55 0.93
N ASP A 223 22.34 -6.49 0.37
CA ASP A 223 23.80 -6.48 0.41
C ASP A 223 24.41 -5.31 -0.42
N HIS A 224 23.66 -4.73 -1.37
CA HIS A 224 24.06 -3.53 -2.12
C HIS A 224 23.71 -2.22 -1.42
N MET A 225 22.84 -2.25 -0.42
CA MET A 225 22.55 -1.06 0.39
C MET A 225 23.73 -0.68 1.28
N ARG A 226 23.81 0.59 1.65
CA ARG A 226 24.80 1.03 2.63
C ARG A 226 24.53 0.42 4.00
N PRO A 227 25.54 0.07 4.78
CA PRO A 227 25.34 -0.39 6.16
C PRO A 227 24.63 0.64 7.05
N THR A 228 24.69 1.92 6.66
CA THR A 228 24.00 3.03 7.34
C THR A 228 22.59 3.30 6.80
N ALA A 229 22.16 2.58 5.77
CA ALA A 229 20.89 2.84 5.11
C ALA A 229 19.68 2.22 5.84
N PHE A 230 18.51 2.78 5.56
CA PHE A 230 17.22 2.31 6.06
C PHE A 230 16.30 1.92 4.90
N LEU A 231 15.57 0.81 5.05
CA LEU A 231 14.56 0.37 4.11
C LEU A 231 13.16 0.76 4.60
N ILE A 232 12.34 1.36 3.72
CA ILE A 232 10.96 1.78 4.03
C ILE A 232 10.00 1.10 3.07
N ASN A 233 9.02 0.37 3.60
CA ASN A 233 8.00 -0.28 2.78
C ASN A 233 6.58 0.12 3.22
N THR A 234 5.92 0.92 2.38
CA THR A 234 4.51 1.31 2.46
C THR A 234 3.73 0.85 1.22
N SER A 235 4.29 -0.11 0.47
CA SER A 235 3.69 -0.61 -0.78
C SER A 235 2.96 -1.94 -0.56
N ARG A 236 3.69 -3.07 -0.64
CA ARG A 236 3.22 -4.43 -0.36
C ARG A 236 4.32 -5.25 0.32
N GLY A 237 3.95 -6.05 1.32
CA GLY A 237 4.91 -6.90 2.05
C GLY A 237 5.75 -7.77 1.14
N PRO A 238 5.15 -8.58 0.25
CA PRO A 238 5.90 -9.49 -0.63
C PRO A 238 6.82 -8.83 -1.67
N VAL A 239 6.95 -7.51 -1.70
CA VAL A 239 8.00 -6.81 -2.48
C VAL A 239 9.37 -7.00 -1.84
N VAL A 240 9.41 -7.26 -0.54
CA VAL A 240 10.60 -7.57 0.25
C VAL A 240 10.57 -9.05 0.63
N ASP A 241 11.69 -9.73 0.52
CA ASP A 241 11.93 -11.03 1.15
C ASP A 241 12.16 -10.79 2.65
N GLU A 242 11.14 -11.09 3.48
CA GLU A 242 11.20 -10.80 4.93
C GLU A 242 12.27 -11.63 5.65
N GLU A 243 12.53 -12.87 5.23
CA GLU A 243 13.60 -13.70 5.81
C GLU A 243 14.97 -13.04 5.54
N ALA A 244 15.21 -12.60 4.30
CA ALA A 244 16.43 -11.90 3.94
C ALA A 244 16.57 -10.56 4.70
N LEU A 245 15.46 -9.84 4.89
CA LEU A 245 15.44 -8.59 5.66
C LEU A 245 15.81 -8.84 7.13
N VAL A 246 15.23 -9.86 7.76
CA VAL A 246 15.53 -10.23 9.14
C VAL A 246 17.03 -10.52 9.31
N GLU A 247 17.61 -11.34 8.41
CA GLU A 247 19.03 -11.61 8.44
C GLU A 247 19.89 -10.35 8.23
N ALA A 248 19.51 -9.46 7.29
CA ALA A 248 20.24 -8.22 7.02
C ALA A 248 20.25 -7.28 8.25
N LEU A 249 19.12 -7.19 8.95
CA LEU A 249 18.99 -6.41 10.18
C LEU A 249 19.81 -7.01 11.34
N GLU A 250 19.87 -8.35 11.45
CA GLU A 250 20.66 -9.06 12.46
C GLU A 250 22.16 -8.90 12.28
N LYS A 251 22.59 -8.96 11.02
CA LYS A 251 24.00 -8.82 10.65
C LYS A 251 24.48 -7.37 10.59
N GLY A 252 23.56 -6.39 10.68
CA GLY A 252 23.88 -4.98 10.48
C GLY A 252 24.25 -4.67 9.03
N THR A 253 23.75 -5.45 8.05
CA THR A 253 23.93 -5.18 6.62
C THR A 253 23.26 -3.85 6.24
N ILE A 254 22.14 -3.53 6.91
CA ILE A 254 21.49 -2.22 6.89
C ILE A 254 21.20 -1.74 8.32
N SER A 255 21.03 -0.43 8.51
CA SER A 255 20.80 0.15 9.84
C SER A 255 19.44 -0.15 10.43
N GLY A 256 18.40 -0.24 9.61
CA GLY A 256 17.05 -0.48 10.12
C GLY A 256 15.99 -0.50 9.02
N ALA A 257 14.74 -0.75 9.42
CA ALA A 257 13.59 -0.77 8.50
C ALA A 257 12.34 -0.14 9.11
N GLY A 258 11.56 0.56 8.27
CA GLY A 258 10.22 1.06 8.59
C GLY A 258 9.19 0.37 7.70
N LEU A 259 8.31 -0.43 8.29
CA LEU A 259 7.37 -1.29 7.58
C LEU A 259 5.93 -0.98 7.96
N ASP A 260 5.07 -0.74 6.97
CA ASP A 260 3.62 -0.65 7.13
C ASP A 260 2.89 -1.89 6.59
N VAL A 261 3.62 -2.76 5.91
CA VAL A 261 3.09 -3.94 5.21
C VAL A 261 4.00 -5.14 5.40
N TYR A 262 3.41 -6.36 5.38
CA TYR A 262 4.10 -7.61 5.66
C TYR A 262 3.77 -8.67 4.62
N GLU A 263 4.63 -9.69 4.51
CA GLU A 263 4.51 -10.73 3.49
C GLU A 263 3.25 -11.59 3.67
N LYS A 264 2.84 -11.80 4.92
CA LYS A 264 1.69 -12.68 5.27
C LYS A 264 0.69 -11.98 6.19
N GLU A 265 0.33 -10.73 5.87
CA GLU A 265 -0.64 -9.99 6.70
C GLU A 265 -1.87 -10.83 7.07
N PRO A 266 -2.36 -10.77 8.32
CA PRO A 266 -1.91 -9.88 9.41
C PRO A 266 -0.71 -10.39 10.23
N GLU A 267 -0.13 -11.53 9.87
CA GLU A 267 1.03 -12.10 10.55
C GLU A 267 2.30 -11.30 10.19
N VAL A 268 3.05 -10.96 11.23
CA VAL A 268 4.37 -10.31 11.11
C VAL A 268 5.44 -11.35 11.36
N HIS A 269 6.49 -11.35 10.55
CA HIS A 269 7.60 -12.29 10.73
C HIS A 269 8.18 -12.20 12.15
N PRO A 270 8.27 -13.32 12.92
CA PRO A 270 8.69 -13.28 14.34
C PRO A 270 10.05 -12.61 14.55
N GLY A 271 10.96 -12.76 13.59
CA GLY A 271 12.28 -12.14 13.62
C GLY A 271 12.26 -10.60 13.55
N LEU A 272 11.17 -9.96 13.16
CA LEU A 272 11.01 -8.51 13.16
C LEU A 272 10.52 -7.97 14.50
N LEU A 273 9.68 -8.73 15.23
CA LEU A 273 8.97 -8.25 16.43
C LEU A 273 9.88 -7.82 17.58
N GLY A 274 11.05 -8.40 17.71
CA GLY A 274 11.99 -8.11 18.79
C GLY A 274 13.10 -7.11 18.44
N LYS A 275 13.08 -6.53 17.21
CA LYS A 275 14.19 -5.70 16.76
C LYS A 275 13.95 -4.22 17.07
N GLU A 276 14.89 -3.61 17.81
CA GLU A 276 14.83 -2.19 18.15
C GLU A 276 15.12 -1.27 16.95
N ASN A 277 15.81 -1.77 15.93
CA ASN A 277 16.10 -1.03 14.70
C ASN A 277 14.98 -1.15 13.64
N THR A 278 13.76 -1.50 14.06
CA THR A 278 12.57 -1.53 13.18
C THR A 278 11.45 -0.65 13.74
N VAL A 279 10.64 -0.09 12.83
CA VAL A 279 9.34 0.52 13.13
C VAL A 279 8.29 -0.24 12.35
N LEU A 280 7.33 -0.86 13.06
CA LEU A 280 6.32 -1.76 12.51
C LEU A 280 4.94 -1.16 12.70
N LEU A 281 4.19 -0.96 11.61
CA LEU A 281 2.84 -0.38 11.59
C LEU A 281 1.83 -1.36 10.97
N PRO A 282 0.54 -1.30 11.35
CA PRO A 282 -0.47 -2.28 10.98
C PRO A 282 -1.22 -1.92 9.69
N HIS A 283 -0.53 -1.69 8.58
CA HIS A 283 -1.07 -1.33 7.27
C HIS A 283 -1.98 -0.10 7.34
N MET A 284 -1.44 0.99 7.81
CA MET A 284 -2.18 2.23 8.07
C MET A 284 -1.85 3.38 7.10
N GLY A 285 -1.23 3.11 5.95
CA GLY A 285 -0.83 4.11 4.95
C GLY A 285 -1.94 5.07 4.53
N SER A 286 -3.19 4.63 4.49
CA SER A 286 -4.37 5.45 4.19
C SER A 286 -5.24 5.77 5.41
N ALA A 287 -4.81 5.45 6.63
CA ALA A 287 -5.66 5.47 7.82
C ALA A 287 -5.81 6.87 8.44
N THR A 288 -6.33 7.82 7.67
CA THR A 288 -6.87 9.07 8.19
C THR A 288 -8.38 9.11 7.94
N MET A 289 -9.12 9.80 8.80
CA MET A 289 -10.58 9.91 8.68
C MET A 289 -10.99 10.49 7.31
N GLU A 290 -10.30 11.54 6.88
CA GLU A 290 -10.54 12.23 5.62
C GLU A 290 -10.28 11.33 4.41
N THR A 291 -9.17 10.60 4.44
CA THR A 291 -8.78 9.69 3.35
C THR A 291 -9.74 8.51 3.27
N ARG A 292 -10.07 7.88 4.40
CA ARG A 292 -10.99 6.74 4.44
C ARG A 292 -12.39 7.12 3.95
N LYS A 293 -12.90 8.31 4.31
CA LYS A 293 -14.17 8.84 3.77
C LYS A 293 -14.10 9.03 2.26
N LYS A 294 -13.04 9.65 1.73
CA LYS A 294 -12.85 9.84 0.28
C LYS A 294 -12.76 8.51 -0.46
N MET A 295 -12.06 7.53 0.11
CA MET A 295 -11.97 6.17 -0.46
C MET A 295 -13.36 5.52 -0.54
N ALA A 296 -14.17 5.60 0.53
CA ALA A 296 -15.52 5.05 0.54
C ALA A 296 -16.39 5.71 -0.54
N GLN A 297 -16.41 7.03 -0.59
CA GLN A 297 -17.15 7.79 -1.61
C GLN A 297 -16.74 7.40 -3.03
N ARG A 298 -15.44 7.25 -3.28
CA ARG A 298 -14.90 6.88 -4.59
C ARG A 298 -15.27 5.45 -4.98
N ALA A 299 -15.15 4.49 -4.05
CA ALA A 299 -15.52 3.10 -4.28
C ALA A 299 -17.03 2.95 -4.53
N ILE A 300 -17.87 3.65 -3.76
CA ILE A 300 -19.32 3.68 -3.93
C ILE A 300 -19.70 4.30 -5.28
N GLN A 301 -19.08 5.40 -5.67
CA GLN A 301 -19.28 6.01 -6.98
C GLN A 301 -18.95 5.05 -8.12
N ASN A 302 -17.82 4.38 -8.05
CA ASN A 302 -17.41 3.37 -9.03
C ASN A 302 -18.43 2.21 -9.12
N LEU A 303 -18.87 1.70 -7.95
CA LEU A 303 -19.85 0.63 -7.86
C LEU A 303 -21.17 1.02 -8.54
N LEU A 304 -21.73 2.17 -8.15
CA LEU A 304 -23.02 2.63 -8.67
C LEU A 304 -23.00 2.85 -10.19
N LEU A 305 -21.95 3.50 -10.71
CA LEU A 305 -21.81 3.71 -12.15
C LEU A 305 -21.68 2.40 -12.90
N GLY A 306 -20.90 1.44 -12.37
CA GLY A 306 -20.76 0.14 -12.99
C GLY A 306 -22.07 -0.66 -13.01
N LEU A 307 -22.88 -0.59 -11.94
CA LEU A 307 -24.22 -1.21 -11.90
C LEU A 307 -25.19 -0.55 -12.90
N GLU A 308 -25.04 0.75 -13.18
CA GLU A 308 -25.79 1.47 -14.22
C GLU A 308 -25.24 1.23 -15.64
N GLU A 309 -24.31 0.30 -15.85
CA GLU A 309 -23.61 0.04 -17.13
C GLU A 309 -22.86 1.27 -17.69
N LYS A 310 -22.54 2.22 -16.83
CA LYS A 310 -21.73 3.38 -17.15
C LYS A 310 -20.28 3.12 -16.77
N ARG A 311 -19.34 3.75 -17.50
CA ARG A 311 -17.93 3.63 -17.18
C ARG A 311 -17.62 4.19 -15.78
N PRO A 312 -17.17 3.36 -14.82
CA PRO A 312 -16.62 3.88 -13.56
C PRO A 312 -15.35 4.69 -13.85
N PRO A 313 -15.13 5.84 -13.21
CA PRO A 313 -13.96 6.69 -13.46
C PRO A 313 -12.62 5.96 -13.25
N ASP A 314 -12.59 5.00 -12.35
CA ASP A 314 -11.36 4.25 -12.03
C ASP A 314 -11.43 2.78 -12.46
N CYS A 315 -12.18 2.49 -13.50
CA CYS A 315 -12.28 1.13 -14.02
C CYS A 315 -10.96 0.68 -14.64
N LEU A 316 -10.43 -0.43 -14.16
CA LEU A 316 -9.13 -0.97 -14.55
C LEU A 316 -9.16 -1.72 -15.89
N ASN A 317 -10.32 -2.32 -16.23
CA ASN A 317 -10.47 -3.20 -17.38
C ASN A 317 -11.55 -2.73 -18.39
N TRP A 318 -11.97 -1.47 -18.34
CA TRP A 318 -13.07 -0.97 -19.17
C TRP A 318 -12.83 -1.14 -20.68
N GLU A 319 -11.61 -0.87 -21.13
CA GLU A 319 -11.31 -0.95 -22.58
C GLU A 319 -11.38 -2.39 -23.10
N GLN A 320 -11.09 -3.38 -22.25
CA GLN A 320 -11.20 -4.80 -22.58
C GLN A 320 -12.65 -5.29 -22.56
N LEU A 321 -13.53 -4.60 -21.83
CA LEU A 321 -14.97 -4.92 -21.77
C LEU A 321 -15.76 -4.33 -22.94
N LYS A 322 -15.23 -3.33 -23.65
CA LYS A 322 -15.86 -2.75 -24.84
C LYS A 322 -16.03 -3.84 -25.91
N GLY A 323 -17.28 -4.13 -26.24
CA GLY A 323 -17.63 -5.16 -27.21
C GLY A 323 -18.08 -6.51 -26.62
N GLN A 324 -17.94 -6.69 -25.32
CA GLN A 324 -18.59 -7.80 -24.61
C GLN A 324 -19.96 -7.31 -24.10
N LYS A 325 -21.03 -8.09 -24.31
CA LYS A 325 -22.29 -7.84 -23.59
C LYS A 325 -22.00 -8.12 -22.12
N ILE A 326 -22.11 -7.09 -21.27
CA ILE A 326 -22.11 -7.27 -19.81
C ILE A 326 -23.30 -8.19 -19.48
N PRO A 327 -23.09 -9.33 -18.82
CA PRO A 327 -24.12 -10.33 -18.57
C PRO A 327 -25.32 -9.81 -17.75
#